data_ee131487d73b3cff2a89383d3183617a
#
_entry.id   ee131487d73b3cff2a89383d3183617a
#
_cell.length_a   1.000
_cell.length_b   1.000
_cell.length_c   1.000
_cell.angle_alpha   90.00
_cell.angle_beta   90.00
_cell.angle_gamma   90.00
#
_symmetry.space_group_name_H-M   'P 1'
#
loop_
_entity.id
_entity.type
_entity.pdbx_description
1 polymer ?
#
loop_
_entity_poly.entity_id
_entity_poly.type
_entity_poly.pdbx_seq_one_letter_code
_entity_poly.pdbx_strand_id
1 'polypeptide(L)' 'MGQVKQAILEVEDFVSGCLRQGRTLNQTIRDARGSKAAKTNPYFDDEDLVEDKYYQFKGAE' A
#
# COMPACT_ATOMS: atom_id res chain seq x y z
N MET A 1 2.95 -2.98 -20.16
CA MET A 1 3.74 -3.96 -19.45
C MET A 1 4.42 -3.42 -18.21
N GLY A 2 5.02 -2.23 -18.26
CA GLY A 2 5.59 -1.62 -17.08
C GLY A 2 4.59 -1.03 -16.10
N GLN A 3 3.35 -0.85 -16.55
CA GLN A 3 2.35 -0.14 -15.74
C GLN A 3 1.90 -0.93 -14.51
N VAL A 4 1.74 -2.24 -14.64
CA VAL A 4 1.33 -3.06 -13.51
C VAL A 4 2.40 -3.08 -12.43
N LYS A 5 3.65 -3.26 -12.86
CA LYS A 5 4.79 -3.29 -11.95
C LYS A 5 4.93 -1.97 -11.19
N GLN A 6 4.80 -0.86 -11.91
CA GLN A 6 4.90 0.46 -11.31
C GLN A 6 3.73 0.74 -10.36
N ALA A 7 2.53 0.27 -10.70
CA ALA A 7 1.38 0.44 -9.85
C ALA A 7 1.58 -0.28 -8.52
N ILE A 8 2.15 -1.48 -8.54
CA ILE A 8 2.43 -2.23 -7.33
C ILE A 8 3.54 -1.55 -6.52
N LEU A 9 4.56 -1.02 -7.19
CA LEU A 9 5.63 -0.29 -6.50
C LEU A 9 5.08 0.93 -5.76
N GLU A 10 4.09 1.60 -6.33
CA GLU A 10 3.46 2.74 -5.66
C GLU A 10 2.78 2.30 -4.37
N VAL A 11 2.11 1.15 -4.40
CA VAL A 11 1.49 0.60 -3.19
C VAL A 11 2.55 0.26 -2.16
N GLU A 12 3.66 -0.33 -2.60
CA GLU A 12 4.76 -0.67 -1.70
C GLU A 12 5.34 0.56 -1.02
N ASP A 13 5.58 1.61 -1.79
CA ASP A 13 6.09 2.87 -1.24
C ASP A 13 5.14 3.45 -0.21
N PHE A 14 3.85 3.42 -0.52
CA PHE A 14 2.83 3.95 0.38
C PHE A 14 2.81 3.16 1.69
N VAL A 15 2.79 1.84 1.59
CA VAL A 15 2.74 0.97 2.78
C VAL A 15 4.00 1.15 3.63
N SER A 16 5.15 1.23 2.98
CA SER A 16 6.41 1.47 3.67
C SER A 16 6.39 2.77 4.47
N GLY A 17 5.84 3.83 3.86
CA GLY A 17 5.70 5.11 4.53
C GLY A 17 4.78 5.03 5.75
N CYS A 18 3.67 4.28 5.63
CA CYS A 18 2.75 4.10 6.73
C CYS A 18 3.42 3.37 7.90
N LEU A 19 4.21 2.36 7.58
CA LEU A 19 4.94 1.62 8.63
C LEU A 19 5.94 2.51 9.36
N ARG A 20 6.63 3.38 8.62
CA ARG A 20 7.56 4.33 9.24
C ARG A 20 6.87 5.28 10.19
N GLN A 21 5.60 5.60 9.90
CA GLN A 21 4.81 6.48 10.74
C GLN A 21 4.12 5.74 11.88
N GLY A 22 4.30 4.44 11.98
CA GLY A 22 3.71 3.65 13.03
C GLY A 22 2.22 3.37 12.86
N ARG A 23 1.72 3.45 11.64
CA ARG A 23 0.29 3.22 11.38
C ARG A 23 -0.04 1.74 11.43
N THR A 24 -1.25 1.44 11.91
CA THR A 24 -1.74 0.06 11.94
C THR A 24 -2.16 -0.38 10.55
N LEU A 25 -2.39 -1.70 10.40
CA LEU A 25 -2.88 -2.24 9.13
C LEU A 25 -4.20 -1.60 8.72
N ASN A 26 -5.14 -1.50 9.64
CA ASN A 26 -6.45 -0.90 9.34
C ASN A 26 -6.31 0.55 8.89
N GLN A 27 -5.44 1.31 9.55
CA GLN A 27 -5.18 2.69 9.16
C GLN A 27 -4.54 2.76 7.78
N THR A 28 -3.61 1.86 7.50
CA THR A 28 -2.94 1.81 6.21
C THR A 28 -3.93 1.51 5.08
N ILE A 29 -4.82 0.53 5.28
CA ILE A 29 -5.84 0.19 4.28
C ILE A 29 -6.78 1.37 4.06
N ARG A 30 -7.24 2.00 5.13
CA ARG A 30 -8.16 3.13 5.04
C ARG A 30 -7.51 4.31 4.32
N ASP A 31 -6.26 4.59 4.66
CA ASP A 31 -5.53 5.70 4.05
C ASP A 31 -5.28 5.44 2.57
N ALA A 32 -4.97 4.20 2.22
CA ALA A 32 -4.75 3.84 0.82
C ALA A 32 -6.01 4.09 -0.01
N ARG A 33 -7.16 3.68 0.51
CA ARG A 33 -8.43 3.88 -0.18
C ARG A 33 -8.78 5.36 -0.34
N GLY A 34 -8.42 6.16 0.64
CA GLY A 34 -8.71 7.60 0.62
C GLY A 34 -7.65 8.43 -0.07
N SER A 35 -6.57 7.82 -0.54
CA SER A 35 -5.50 8.58 -1.17
C SER A 35 -5.86 8.98 -2.59
N LYS A 36 -5.17 10.01 -3.09
CA LYS A 36 -5.35 10.44 -4.48
C LYS A 36 -4.91 9.34 -5.45
N ALA A 37 -3.93 8.57 -5.06
CA ALA A 37 -3.41 7.49 -5.89
C ALA A 37 -4.47 6.42 -6.17
N ALA A 38 -5.41 6.23 -5.25
CA ALA A 38 -6.47 5.23 -5.42
C ALA A 38 -7.36 5.55 -6.62
N LYS A 39 -7.44 6.81 -7.01
CA LYS A 39 -8.26 7.23 -8.15
C LYS A 39 -7.68 6.77 -9.48
N THR A 40 -6.36 6.67 -9.55
CA THR A 40 -5.68 6.29 -10.79
C THR A 40 -5.06 4.90 -10.70
N ASN A 41 -4.89 4.38 -9.48
CA ASN A 41 -4.27 3.09 -9.24
C ASN A 41 -5.22 2.20 -8.45
N PRO A 42 -5.92 1.25 -9.10
CA PRO A 42 -6.91 0.41 -8.42
C PRO A 42 -6.29 -0.50 -7.36
N TYR A 43 -5.00 -0.74 -7.41
CA TYR A 43 -4.35 -1.59 -6.41
C TYR A 43 -4.36 -0.98 -5.01
N PHE A 44 -4.57 0.33 -4.90
CA PHE A 44 -4.72 0.97 -3.60
C PHE A 44 -6.02 0.58 -2.90
N ASP A 45 -7.02 0.14 -3.67
CA ASP A 45 -8.28 -0.37 -3.14
C ASP A 45 -8.24 -1.88 -2.89
N ASP A 46 -7.16 -2.53 -3.29
CA ASP A 46 -7.00 -3.97 -3.10
C ASP A 46 -6.52 -4.24 -1.68
N GLU A 47 -7.47 -4.52 -0.80
CA GLU A 47 -7.19 -4.75 0.61
C GLU A 47 -6.21 -5.91 0.80
N ASP A 48 -6.38 -6.98 0.03
CA ASP A 48 -5.50 -8.14 0.15
C ASP A 48 -4.06 -7.79 -0.22
N LEU A 49 -3.88 -7.00 -1.26
CA LEU A 49 -2.55 -6.59 -1.68
C LEU A 49 -1.90 -5.68 -0.64
N VAL A 50 -2.64 -4.71 -0.15
CA VAL A 50 -2.13 -3.78 0.88
C VAL A 50 -1.74 -4.55 2.13
N GLU A 51 -2.58 -5.49 2.55
CA GLU A 51 -2.30 -6.31 3.72
C GLU A 51 -1.03 -7.14 3.50
N ASP A 52 -0.90 -7.76 2.34
CA ASP A 52 0.27 -8.56 2.00
C ASP A 52 1.55 -7.74 2.09
N LYS A 53 1.54 -6.55 1.50
CA LYS A 53 2.71 -5.68 1.55
C LYS A 53 3.00 -5.18 2.96
N TYR A 54 1.96 -4.89 3.71
CA TYR A 54 2.13 -4.45 5.09
C TYR A 54 2.89 -5.49 5.92
N TYR A 55 2.46 -6.74 5.86
CA TYR A 55 3.13 -7.80 6.61
C TYR A 55 4.50 -8.13 6.05
N GLN A 56 4.65 -8.04 4.74
CA GLN A 56 5.93 -8.28 4.10
C GLN A 56 7.00 -7.31 4.61
N PHE A 57 6.68 -6.02 4.64
CA PHE A 57 7.63 -5.02 5.07
C PHE A 57 7.78 -4.98 6.58
N LYS A 58 6.72 -5.25 7.32
CA LYS A 58 6.79 -5.31 8.77
C LYS A 58 7.66 -6.48 9.21
N GLY A 59 7.54 -7.60 8.53
CA GLY A 59 8.35 -8.78 8.84
C GLY A 59 9.81 -8.65 8.45
N ALA A 60 10.12 -7.72 7.54
CA ALA A 60 11.48 -7.50 7.07
C ALA A 60 12.31 -6.68 8.06
N GLU A 61 11.66 -6.07 9.02
CA GLU A 61 12.36 -5.33 10.06
C GLU A 61 12.91 -6.33 11.11
#